data_d09391ef10318b1341186d1a788b7506
#
_entry.id   d09391ef10318b1341186d1a788b7506
#
_cell.length_a   1.000
_cell.length_b   1.000
_cell.length_c   1.000
_cell.angle_alpha   90.00
_cell.angle_beta   90.00
_cell.angle_gamma   90.00
#
_symmetry.space_group_name_H-M   'P 1'
#
loop_
_entity.id
_entity.type
_entity.pdbx_description
1 polymer ?
#
loop_
_entity_poly.entity_id
_entity_poly.type
_entity_poly.pdbx_seq_one_letter_code
_entity_poly.pdbx_strand_id
1 'polypeptide(L)'
;MEGLDGTGKTGLVRRIVSDLKSQGFEVVRVRVPTDRIRRSWMFQQVHNLNIQSDVDPLAYEVAYMADRLQLSGAVIKPALDQGKIVVADRYLISSIGSLLVRVPELLDVIETSYTSSGWFNELVSNLVQPDVSFFLHSDADVAMTRIAKKKDERAFDLDANFYRHVFNLGKSFAVANEMVLLDTTNVTAVNINATAQEYISKILRWSHADT
;
A
#
# COMPACT_ATOMS: atom_id res chain seq x y z
N MET A 1 -2.50 -4.78 -0.38
CA MET A 1 -2.78 -4.09 -1.66
C MET A 1 -1.93 -2.85 -1.76
N GLU A 2 -0.94 -2.83 -2.63
CA GLU A 2 0.06 -1.79 -2.78
C GLU A 2 0.00 -1.13 -4.17
N GLY A 3 0.80 -0.09 -4.40
CA GLY A 3 0.93 0.61 -5.68
C GLY A 3 0.70 2.12 -5.57
N LEU A 4 0.96 2.84 -6.66
CA LEU A 4 0.90 4.30 -6.74
C LEU A 4 -0.54 4.84 -6.79
N ASP A 5 -0.68 6.14 -6.69
CA ASP A 5 -1.99 6.79 -6.85
C ASP A 5 -2.45 6.72 -8.31
N GLY A 6 -3.75 6.79 -8.54
CA GLY A 6 -4.31 6.61 -9.89
C GLY A 6 -4.46 5.16 -10.37
N THR A 7 -3.87 4.17 -9.69
CA THR A 7 -3.90 2.75 -10.13
C THR A 7 -5.18 1.98 -9.78
N GLY A 8 -6.12 2.57 -9.06
CA GLY A 8 -7.41 1.94 -8.75
C GLY A 8 -7.46 1.08 -7.49
N LYS A 9 -6.42 1.06 -6.65
CA LYS A 9 -6.31 0.25 -5.42
C LYS A 9 -7.58 0.21 -4.56
N THR A 10 -8.02 1.38 -4.11
CA THR A 10 -9.18 1.49 -3.21
C THR A 10 -10.47 0.93 -3.82
N GLY A 11 -10.62 1.03 -5.15
CA GLY A 11 -11.72 0.43 -5.87
C GLY A 11 -11.65 -1.10 -5.83
N LEU A 12 -10.48 -1.66 -6.09
CA LEU A 12 -10.24 -3.10 -6.05
C LEU A 12 -10.44 -3.66 -4.64
N VAL A 13 -9.87 -3.00 -3.61
CA VAL A 13 -10.08 -3.39 -2.20
C VAL A 13 -11.56 -3.46 -1.84
N ARG A 14 -12.36 -2.47 -2.25
CA ARG A 14 -13.81 -2.48 -1.98
C ARG A 14 -14.51 -3.66 -2.65
N ARG A 15 -14.15 -4.00 -3.89
CA ARG A 15 -14.71 -5.15 -4.62
C ARG A 15 -14.34 -6.45 -3.96
N ILE A 16 -13.06 -6.67 -3.66
CA ILE A 16 -12.58 -7.88 -2.96
C ILE A 16 -13.33 -8.07 -1.63
N VAL A 17 -13.43 -7.01 -0.82
CA VAL A 17 -14.18 -7.06 0.46
C VAL A 17 -15.65 -7.41 0.24
N SER A 18 -16.30 -6.83 -0.77
CA SER A 18 -17.70 -7.12 -1.11
C SER A 18 -17.88 -8.58 -1.54
N ASP A 19 -17.01 -9.07 -2.42
CA ASP A 19 -17.08 -10.42 -2.97
C ASP A 19 -16.84 -11.48 -1.87
N LEU A 20 -15.84 -11.29 -1.01
CA LEU A 20 -15.59 -12.19 0.10
C LEU A 20 -16.76 -12.24 1.10
N LYS A 21 -17.34 -11.07 1.42
CA LYS A 21 -18.53 -11.01 2.27
C LYS A 21 -19.74 -11.69 1.64
N SER A 22 -19.93 -11.57 0.34
CA SER A 22 -21.02 -12.27 -0.38
C SER A 22 -20.84 -13.79 -0.38
N GLN A 23 -19.63 -14.28 -0.24
CA GLN A 23 -19.28 -15.70 -0.08
C GLN A 23 -19.41 -16.20 1.37
N GLY A 24 -19.80 -15.34 2.32
CA GLY A 24 -20.03 -15.70 3.73
C GLY A 24 -18.81 -15.50 4.64
N PHE A 25 -17.69 -14.95 4.13
CA PHE A 25 -16.53 -14.71 4.97
C PHE A 25 -16.71 -13.47 5.87
N GLU A 26 -16.21 -13.54 7.10
CA GLU A 26 -16.01 -12.35 7.92
C GLU A 26 -14.75 -11.61 7.46
N VAL A 27 -14.90 -10.35 7.06
CA VAL A 27 -13.82 -9.56 6.48
C VAL A 27 -13.60 -8.28 7.26
N VAL A 28 -12.37 -8.07 7.71
CA VAL A 28 -11.88 -6.82 8.29
C VAL A 28 -11.09 -6.06 7.23
N ARG A 29 -11.53 -4.85 6.91
CA ARG A 29 -10.77 -3.95 6.04
C ARG A 29 -9.95 -2.99 6.88
N VAL A 30 -8.66 -2.93 6.62
CA VAL A 30 -7.75 -1.96 7.23
C VAL A 30 -7.16 -1.05 6.16
N ARG A 31 -6.61 0.09 6.58
CA ARG A 31 -5.94 1.04 5.70
C ARG A 31 -4.76 1.69 6.41
N VAL A 32 -3.65 1.84 5.69
CA VAL A 32 -2.47 2.59 6.15
C VAL A 32 -2.30 3.84 5.26
N PRO A 33 -1.95 5.00 5.82
CA PRO A 33 -1.94 5.29 7.24
C PRO A 33 -3.34 5.25 7.84
N THR A 34 -3.42 4.91 9.14
CA THR A 34 -4.69 4.94 9.86
C THR A 34 -5.20 6.37 10.06
N ASP A 35 -6.46 6.51 10.42
CA ASP A 35 -7.04 7.85 10.69
C ASP A 35 -6.32 8.56 11.84
N ARG A 36 -5.69 7.81 12.76
CA ARG A 36 -4.90 8.38 13.85
C ARG A 36 -3.69 9.15 13.31
N ILE A 37 -2.90 8.54 12.44
CA ILE A 37 -1.76 9.20 11.80
C ILE A 37 -2.22 10.31 10.86
N ARG A 38 -3.26 10.11 10.08
CA ARG A 38 -3.81 11.13 9.17
C ARG A 38 -4.22 12.42 9.87
N ARG A 39 -4.64 12.35 11.12
CA ARG A 39 -4.98 13.51 11.96
C ARG A 39 -3.79 14.10 12.70
N SER A 40 -2.62 13.46 12.68
CA SER A 40 -1.43 14.00 13.33
C SER A 40 -0.93 15.25 12.62
N TRP A 41 -0.33 16.16 13.39
CA TRP A 41 0.28 17.39 12.87
C TRP A 41 1.33 17.07 11.80
N MET A 42 2.13 16.03 12.03
CA MET A 42 3.19 15.57 11.15
C MET A 42 2.65 15.17 9.77
N PHE A 43 1.56 14.38 9.74
CA PHE A 43 0.90 14.03 8.49
C PHE A 43 0.33 15.26 7.76
N GLN A 44 -0.31 16.16 8.51
CA GLN A 44 -0.90 17.38 7.95
C GLN A 44 0.18 18.29 7.35
N GLN A 45 1.32 18.45 8.01
CA GLN A 45 2.45 19.22 7.51
C GLN A 45 3.02 18.60 6.21
N VAL A 46 3.26 17.30 6.21
CA VAL A 46 3.82 16.59 5.06
C VAL A 46 2.87 16.60 3.85
N HIS A 47 1.56 16.59 4.05
CA HIS A 47 0.58 16.53 2.96
C HIS A 47 -0.04 17.88 2.58
N ASN A 48 0.35 18.97 3.24
CA ASN A 48 -0.07 20.30 2.86
C ASN A 48 0.90 20.90 1.82
N LEU A 49 0.48 20.97 0.58
CA LEU A 49 1.28 21.48 -0.54
C LEU A 49 1.59 22.98 -0.43
N ASN A 50 0.84 23.73 0.36
CA ASN A 50 0.99 25.17 0.54
C ASN A 50 2.03 25.53 1.62
N ILE A 51 2.61 24.54 2.31
CA ILE A 51 3.55 24.75 3.40
C ILE A 51 4.83 23.96 3.09
N GLN A 52 5.98 24.62 3.17
CA GLN A 52 7.25 23.92 3.22
C GLN A 52 7.31 23.16 4.55
N SER A 53 7.29 21.82 4.47
CA SER A 53 7.31 20.98 5.67
C SER A 53 8.71 20.99 6.28
N ASP A 54 8.78 21.23 7.59
CA ASP A 54 9.97 21.10 8.42
C ASP A 54 10.07 19.71 9.10
N VAL A 55 9.15 18.83 8.79
CA VAL A 55 9.15 17.45 9.31
C VAL A 55 10.33 16.68 8.74
N ASP A 56 11.16 16.17 9.62
CA ASP A 56 12.24 15.26 9.24
C ASP A 56 11.68 14.01 8.58
N PRO A 57 12.16 13.62 7.38
CA PRO A 57 11.62 12.49 6.63
C PRO A 57 11.74 11.16 7.35
N LEU A 58 12.84 10.94 8.10
CA LEU A 58 13.03 9.71 8.86
C LEU A 58 12.07 9.65 10.05
N ALA A 59 11.86 10.79 10.75
CA ALA A 59 10.86 10.87 11.83
C ALA A 59 9.45 10.54 11.31
N TYR A 60 9.11 11.02 10.10
CA TYR A 60 7.86 10.69 9.45
C TYR A 60 7.71 9.20 9.16
N GLU A 61 8.75 8.55 8.62
CA GLU A 61 8.73 7.10 8.34
C GLU A 61 8.65 6.26 9.61
N VAL A 62 9.37 6.66 10.67
CA VAL A 62 9.26 6.00 11.99
C VAL A 62 7.83 6.10 12.54
N ALA A 63 7.18 7.25 12.41
CA ALA A 63 5.78 7.41 12.83
C ALA A 63 4.83 6.50 12.02
N TYR A 64 5.07 6.36 10.71
CA TYR A 64 4.32 5.42 9.87
C TYR A 64 4.55 3.96 10.26
N MET A 65 5.79 3.61 10.60
CA MET A 65 6.10 2.25 11.07
C MET A 65 5.43 1.96 12.40
N ALA A 66 5.43 2.92 13.33
CA ALA A 66 4.71 2.78 14.61
C ALA A 66 3.20 2.56 14.39
N ASP A 67 2.58 3.27 13.44
CA ASP A 67 1.18 3.09 13.06
C ASP A 67 0.91 1.67 12.51
N ARG A 68 1.81 1.14 11.68
CA ARG A 68 1.72 -0.23 11.13
C ARG A 68 1.86 -1.28 12.22
N LEU A 69 2.84 -1.15 13.10
CA LEU A 69 3.03 -2.07 14.24
C LEU A 69 1.80 -2.08 15.15
N GLN A 70 1.27 -0.90 15.48
CA GLN A 70 0.05 -0.79 16.27
C GLN A 70 -1.14 -1.44 15.57
N LEU A 71 -1.33 -1.20 14.25
CA LEU A 71 -2.40 -1.79 13.47
C LEU A 71 -2.25 -3.32 13.38
N SER A 72 -1.03 -3.78 13.15
CA SER A 72 -0.69 -5.21 13.06
C SER A 72 -1.05 -5.95 14.35
N GLY A 73 -0.57 -5.45 15.49
CA GLY A 73 -0.77 -6.11 16.78
C GLY A 73 -2.18 -5.96 17.34
N ALA A 74 -2.81 -4.78 17.21
CA ALA A 74 -4.08 -4.50 17.86
C ALA A 74 -5.32 -4.80 17.00
N VAL A 75 -5.19 -4.94 15.69
CA VAL A 75 -6.33 -5.15 14.78
C VAL A 75 -6.14 -6.36 13.90
N ILE A 76 -5.00 -6.45 13.16
CA ILE A 76 -4.81 -7.51 12.18
C ILE A 76 -4.68 -8.87 12.86
N LYS A 77 -3.73 -9.01 13.77
CA LYS A 77 -3.50 -10.27 14.48
C LYS A 77 -4.76 -10.77 15.18
N PRO A 78 -5.48 -10.00 16.02
CA PRO A 78 -6.70 -10.49 16.66
C PRO A 78 -7.83 -10.86 15.68
N ALA A 79 -7.91 -10.20 14.52
CA ALA A 79 -8.89 -10.56 13.50
C ALA A 79 -8.57 -11.93 12.86
N LEU A 80 -7.29 -12.17 12.54
CA LEU A 80 -6.82 -13.45 12.02
C LEU A 80 -6.98 -14.59 13.05
N ASP A 81 -6.67 -14.34 14.32
CA ASP A 81 -6.86 -15.28 15.43
C ASP A 81 -8.35 -15.69 15.58
N GLN A 82 -9.29 -14.86 15.11
CA GLN A 82 -10.73 -15.15 15.04
C GLN A 82 -11.16 -15.81 13.71
N GLY A 83 -10.24 -16.20 12.86
CA GLY A 83 -10.54 -16.79 11.55
C GLY A 83 -11.09 -15.81 10.51
N LYS A 84 -10.96 -14.49 10.72
CA LYS A 84 -11.42 -13.48 9.78
C LYS A 84 -10.39 -13.23 8.70
N ILE A 85 -10.85 -12.85 7.51
CA ILE A 85 -9.97 -12.39 6.43
C ILE A 85 -9.66 -10.91 6.64
N VAL A 86 -8.39 -10.53 6.53
CA VAL A 86 -7.97 -9.13 6.59
C VAL A 86 -7.56 -8.64 5.21
N VAL A 87 -8.18 -7.55 4.74
CA VAL A 87 -7.86 -6.90 3.48
C VAL A 87 -7.27 -5.51 3.75
N ALA A 88 -5.98 -5.35 3.47
CA ALA A 88 -5.26 -4.10 3.70
C ALA A 88 -5.20 -3.22 2.44
N ASP A 89 -5.71 -1.97 2.54
CA ASP A 89 -5.53 -0.90 1.55
C ASP A 89 -4.26 -0.14 1.93
N ARG A 90 -3.14 -0.51 1.33
CA ARG A 90 -1.76 -0.17 1.69
C ARG A 90 -1.30 -0.86 2.98
N TYR A 91 -0.03 -1.20 3.06
CA TYR A 91 0.55 -1.80 4.26
C TYR A 91 2.09 -1.63 4.32
N LEU A 92 2.86 -2.33 3.49
CA LEU A 92 4.32 -2.38 3.60
C LEU A 92 5.05 -1.23 2.90
N ILE A 93 4.67 -0.89 1.66
CA ILE A 93 5.48 -0.04 0.77
C ILE A 93 4.96 1.40 0.67
N SER A 94 3.75 1.66 1.06
CA SER A 94 3.05 2.89 0.63
C SER A 94 3.58 4.20 1.19
N SER A 95 4.46 4.18 2.19
CA SER A 95 5.16 5.37 2.69
C SER A 95 6.32 5.78 1.81
N ILE A 96 6.97 4.84 1.13
CA ILE A 96 8.15 5.09 0.30
C ILE A 96 7.84 6.17 -0.76
N GLY A 97 6.74 6.04 -1.47
CA GLY A 97 6.34 7.03 -2.47
C GLY A 97 6.19 8.44 -1.91
N SER A 98 5.54 8.59 -0.75
CA SER A 98 5.34 9.89 -0.10
C SER A 98 6.65 10.51 0.37
N LEU A 99 7.58 9.67 0.81
CA LEU A 99 8.89 10.12 1.28
C LEU A 99 9.76 10.60 0.13
N LEU A 100 9.83 9.83 -0.96
CA LEU A 100 10.64 10.15 -2.13
C LEU A 100 10.16 11.40 -2.88
N VAL A 101 8.85 11.68 -2.85
CA VAL A 101 8.31 12.94 -3.41
C VAL A 101 8.97 14.16 -2.78
N ARG A 102 9.29 14.09 -1.49
CA ARG A 102 9.76 15.25 -0.72
C ARG A 102 11.26 15.31 -0.54
N VAL A 103 11.91 14.18 -0.58
CA VAL A 103 13.35 14.08 -0.34
C VAL A 103 13.93 13.06 -1.31
N PRO A 104 14.06 13.43 -2.60
CA PRO A 104 14.62 12.55 -3.62
C PRO A 104 16.03 12.02 -3.27
N GLU A 105 16.78 12.80 -2.49
CA GLU A 105 18.13 12.47 -2.04
C GLU A 105 18.15 11.25 -1.09
N LEU A 106 17.02 10.91 -0.48
CA LEU A 106 16.89 9.70 0.35
C LEU A 106 16.71 8.41 -0.47
N LEU A 107 16.71 8.49 -1.80
CA LEU A 107 16.52 7.35 -2.65
C LEU A 107 17.51 6.23 -2.31
N ASP A 108 18.80 6.54 -2.31
CA ASP A 108 19.87 5.60 -2.01
C ASP A 108 19.76 5.05 -0.57
N VAL A 109 19.37 5.90 0.38
CA VAL A 109 19.16 5.52 1.78
C VAL A 109 17.95 4.59 1.90
N ILE A 110 16.88 4.85 1.16
CA ILE A 110 15.68 4.03 1.16
C ILE A 110 15.94 2.70 0.49
N GLU A 111 16.56 2.68 -0.70
CA GLU A 111 16.95 1.42 -1.35
C GLU A 111 17.82 0.57 -0.43
N THR A 112 18.84 1.18 0.19
CA THR A 112 19.73 0.50 1.13
C THR A 112 18.98 0.07 2.40
N SER A 113 18.12 0.93 2.95
CA SER A 113 17.40 0.65 4.19
C SER A 113 16.36 -0.45 4.05
N TYR A 114 15.67 -0.52 2.90
CA TYR A 114 14.68 -1.58 2.65
C TYR A 114 15.31 -2.90 2.22
N THR A 115 16.55 -2.90 1.76
CA THR A 115 17.25 -4.10 1.29
C THR A 115 18.30 -4.63 2.27
N SER A 116 18.89 -3.79 3.13
CA SER A 116 20.06 -4.19 3.91
C SER A 116 20.18 -3.63 5.33
N SER A 117 19.36 -2.67 5.76
CA SER A 117 19.53 -2.12 7.11
C SER A 117 18.79 -2.90 8.18
N GLY A 118 19.51 -3.29 9.21
CA GLY A 118 19.02 -4.18 10.25
C GLY A 118 17.78 -3.66 11.00
N TRP A 119 17.72 -2.37 11.39
CA TRP A 119 16.62 -1.85 12.23
C TRP A 119 15.26 -1.82 11.52
N PHE A 120 15.23 -1.47 10.24
CA PHE A 120 13.98 -1.41 9.49
C PHE A 120 13.43 -2.81 9.22
N ASN A 121 14.30 -3.72 8.79
CA ASN A 121 13.93 -5.12 8.57
C ASN A 121 13.47 -5.79 9.86
N GLU A 122 14.10 -5.47 10.99
CA GLU A 122 13.66 -5.93 12.32
C GLU A 122 12.24 -5.46 12.64
N LEU A 123 11.90 -4.19 12.37
CA LEU A 123 10.55 -3.68 12.56
C LEU A 123 9.55 -4.33 11.60
N VAL A 124 9.92 -4.54 10.34
CA VAL A 124 9.07 -5.20 9.33
C VAL A 124 8.81 -6.67 9.69
N SER A 125 9.79 -7.37 10.24
CA SER A 125 9.64 -8.77 10.66
C SER A 125 8.63 -8.96 11.81
N ASN A 126 8.39 -7.90 12.59
CA ASN A 126 7.37 -7.89 13.64
C ASN A 126 5.94 -7.58 13.15
N LEU A 127 5.78 -7.25 11.87
CA LEU A 127 4.45 -7.10 11.28
C LEU A 127 3.88 -8.47 10.91
N VAL A 128 2.56 -8.60 10.99
CA VAL A 128 1.87 -9.75 10.39
C VAL A 128 2.12 -9.74 8.90
N GLN A 129 2.71 -10.80 8.36
CA GLN A 129 3.00 -10.91 6.94
C GLN A 129 1.72 -11.30 6.18
N PRO A 130 1.45 -10.72 5.01
CA PRO A 130 0.29 -11.08 4.21
C PRO A 130 0.52 -12.40 3.47
N ASP A 131 -0.52 -13.24 3.37
CA ASP A 131 -0.52 -14.47 2.58
C ASP A 131 -0.42 -14.18 1.07
N VAL A 132 -0.91 -13.03 0.63
CA VAL A 132 -0.76 -12.51 -0.74
C VAL A 132 -0.66 -11.00 -0.75
N SER A 133 0.27 -10.49 -1.54
CA SER A 133 0.44 -9.06 -1.78
C SER A 133 0.25 -8.75 -3.26
N PHE A 134 -0.55 -7.72 -3.55
CA PHE A 134 -0.75 -7.22 -4.90
C PHE A 134 -0.13 -5.83 -5.03
N PHE A 135 0.63 -5.62 -6.09
CA PHE A 135 1.13 -4.31 -6.48
C PHE A 135 0.42 -3.84 -7.77
N LEU A 136 -0.44 -2.84 -7.63
CA LEU A 136 -1.13 -2.24 -8.76
C LEU A 136 -0.28 -1.17 -9.41
N HIS A 137 -0.16 -1.25 -10.70
CA HIS A 137 0.51 -0.24 -11.51
C HIS A 137 -0.31 0.15 -12.74
N SER A 138 0.05 1.25 -13.36
CA SER A 138 -0.45 1.67 -14.65
C SER A 138 0.61 2.51 -15.35
N ASP A 139 0.42 2.72 -16.66
CA ASP A 139 1.17 3.75 -17.38
C ASP A 139 1.04 5.10 -16.67
N ALA A 140 2.13 5.88 -16.67
CA ALA A 140 2.18 7.16 -15.95
C ALA A 140 1.11 8.14 -16.45
N ASP A 141 0.93 8.27 -17.78
CA ASP A 141 -0.02 9.22 -18.35
C ASP A 141 -1.48 8.82 -18.03
N VAL A 142 -1.75 7.51 -17.99
CA VAL A 142 -3.05 6.97 -17.56
C VAL A 142 -3.29 7.25 -16.07
N ALA A 143 -2.30 7.03 -15.22
CA ALA A 143 -2.42 7.31 -13.79
C ALA A 143 -2.63 8.80 -13.53
N MET A 144 -1.83 9.67 -14.16
CA MET A 144 -1.94 11.14 -14.04
C MET A 144 -3.33 11.64 -14.49
N THR A 145 -3.85 11.11 -15.60
CA THR A 145 -5.21 11.43 -16.06
C THR A 145 -6.26 11.02 -15.03
N ARG A 146 -6.12 9.86 -14.40
CA ARG A 146 -7.05 9.36 -13.37
C ARG A 146 -6.95 10.18 -12.08
N ILE A 147 -5.76 10.62 -11.70
CA ILE A 147 -5.53 11.49 -10.53
C ILE A 147 -6.21 12.84 -10.76
N ALA A 148 -5.96 13.48 -11.90
CA ALA A 148 -6.55 14.77 -12.25
C ALA A 148 -8.10 14.76 -12.24
N LYS A 149 -8.71 13.66 -12.72
CA LYS A 149 -10.18 13.50 -12.71
C LYS A 149 -10.79 13.40 -11.31
N LYS A 150 -10.02 13.01 -10.31
CA LYS A 150 -10.54 12.82 -8.93
C LYS A 150 -10.76 14.15 -8.19
N LYS A 151 -10.32 15.28 -8.71
CA LYS A 151 -10.33 16.59 -8.01
C LYS A 151 -9.77 16.49 -6.59
N ASP A 152 -8.86 15.56 -6.36
CA ASP A 152 -8.21 15.44 -5.06
C ASP A 152 -7.14 16.54 -5.01
N GLU A 153 -7.39 17.58 -4.21
CA GLU A 153 -6.45 18.69 -3.99
C GLU A 153 -5.09 18.23 -3.44
N ARG A 154 -5.00 16.96 -3.06
CA ARG A 154 -3.80 16.25 -2.65
C ARG A 154 -3.08 15.52 -3.79
N ALA A 155 -3.58 15.63 -5.02
CA ALA A 155 -2.83 15.21 -6.18
C ALA A 155 -1.61 16.13 -6.26
N PHE A 156 -0.47 15.63 -5.85
CA PHE A 156 0.81 16.28 -6.08
C PHE A 156 0.90 16.64 -7.56
N ASP A 157 1.41 17.81 -7.89
CA ASP A 157 1.92 18.12 -9.23
C ASP A 157 3.09 17.17 -9.51
N LEU A 158 2.76 15.88 -9.65
CA LEU A 158 3.73 14.85 -9.94
C LEU A 158 4.09 15.00 -11.41
N ASP A 159 5.29 15.47 -11.67
CA ASP A 159 5.92 15.30 -12.96
C ASP A 159 5.84 13.81 -13.37
N ALA A 160 5.48 13.56 -14.61
CA ALA A 160 5.37 12.19 -15.12
C ALA A 160 6.69 11.41 -14.99
N ASN A 161 7.83 12.08 -15.04
CA ASN A 161 9.15 11.46 -14.82
C ASN A 161 9.32 11.01 -13.38
N PHE A 162 8.92 11.85 -12.43
CA PHE A 162 8.91 11.49 -11.02
C PHE A 162 8.00 10.28 -10.77
N TYR A 163 6.78 10.27 -11.33
CA TYR A 163 5.86 9.13 -11.21
C TYR A 163 6.50 7.84 -11.74
N ARG A 164 7.17 7.89 -12.91
CA ARG A 164 7.88 6.72 -13.47
C ARG A 164 9.01 6.26 -12.57
N HIS A 165 9.72 7.19 -11.95
CA HIS A 165 10.81 6.87 -11.04
C HIS A 165 10.29 6.12 -9.79
N VAL A 166 9.31 6.68 -9.10
CA VAL A 166 8.68 6.04 -7.93
C VAL A 166 8.00 4.71 -8.30
N PHE A 167 7.45 4.61 -9.52
CA PHE A 167 6.91 3.37 -10.05
C PHE A 167 7.99 2.29 -10.18
N ASN A 168 9.12 2.62 -10.79
CA ASN A 168 10.21 1.66 -11.00
C ASN A 168 10.74 1.12 -9.68
N LEU A 169 10.91 1.98 -8.68
CA LEU A 169 11.30 1.56 -7.34
C LEU A 169 10.26 0.65 -6.68
N GLY A 170 9.00 1.05 -6.70
CA GLY A 170 7.92 0.25 -6.15
C GLY A 170 7.79 -1.11 -6.86
N LYS A 171 8.01 -1.16 -8.17
CA LYS A 171 8.02 -2.39 -8.95
C LYS A 171 9.22 -3.29 -8.59
N SER A 172 10.42 -2.73 -8.46
CA SER A 172 11.61 -3.48 -8.05
C SER A 172 11.40 -4.11 -6.67
N PHE A 173 10.87 -3.35 -5.73
CA PHE A 173 10.50 -3.88 -4.42
C PHE A 173 9.42 -4.96 -4.50
N ALA A 174 8.39 -4.75 -5.30
CA ALA A 174 7.30 -5.72 -5.46
C ALA A 174 7.82 -7.06 -6.02
N VAL A 175 8.73 -7.01 -6.99
CA VAL A 175 9.38 -8.21 -7.55
C VAL A 175 10.25 -8.90 -6.49
N ALA A 176 11.08 -8.15 -5.76
CA ALA A 176 11.93 -8.69 -4.71
C ALA A 176 11.16 -9.34 -3.54
N ASN A 177 9.91 -8.95 -3.33
CA ASN A 177 9.03 -9.48 -2.29
C ASN A 177 7.90 -10.36 -2.85
N GLU A 178 8.08 -10.92 -4.04
CA GLU A 178 7.16 -11.87 -4.69
C GLU A 178 5.69 -11.39 -4.76
N MET A 179 5.48 -10.07 -4.88
CA MET A 179 4.14 -9.51 -5.00
C MET A 179 3.55 -9.79 -6.39
N VAL A 180 2.26 -10.05 -6.44
CA VAL A 180 1.53 -10.17 -7.69
C VAL A 180 1.38 -8.79 -8.35
N LEU A 181 1.99 -8.62 -9.52
CA LEU A 181 1.90 -7.38 -10.29
C LEU A 181 0.57 -7.34 -11.07
N LEU A 182 -0.21 -6.28 -10.88
CA LEU A 182 -1.48 -6.07 -11.57
C LEU A 182 -1.41 -4.79 -12.42
N ASP A 183 -1.28 -4.95 -13.73
CA ASP A 183 -1.33 -3.82 -14.68
C ASP A 183 -2.78 -3.36 -14.87
N THR A 184 -3.04 -2.11 -14.56
CA THR A 184 -4.36 -1.50 -14.67
C THR A 184 -4.47 -0.49 -15.84
N THR A 185 -3.47 -0.43 -16.72
CA THR A 185 -3.39 0.57 -17.81
C THR A 185 -4.63 0.47 -18.71
N ASN A 186 -4.83 -0.66 -19.36
CA ASN A 186 -5.90 -0.89 -20.34
C ASN A 186 -6.84 -2.03 -19.92
N VAL A 187 -6.90 -2.33 -18.63
CA VAL A 187 -7.71 -3.44 -18.09
C VAL A 187 -8.87 -2.89 -17.27
N THR A 188 -10.04 -3.47 -17.44
CA THR A 188 -11.22 -3.06 -16.67
C THR A 188 -11.09 -3.45 -15.21
N ALA A 189 -11.77 -2.70 -14.33
CA ALA A 189 -11.78 -3.01 -12.90
C ALA A 189 -12.40 -4.40 -12.60
N VAL A 190 -13.25 -4.91 -13.48
CA VAL A 190 -13.84 -6.25 -13.36
C VAL A 190 -12.79 -7.32 -13.63
N ASN A 191 -12.02 -7.19 -14.69
CA ASN A 191 -10.97 -8.16 -15.06
C ASN A 191 -9.83 -8.17 -14.03
N ILE A 192 -9.41 -6.99 -13.54
CA ILE A 192 -8.42 -6.90 -12.45
C ILE A 192 -8.93 -7.61 -11.19
N ASN A 193 -10.20 -7.42 -10.85
CA ASN A 193 -10.80 -8.12 -9.71
C ASN A 193 -10.84 -9.65 -9.94
N ALA A 194 -11.20 -10.11 -11.13
CA ALA A 194 -11.20 -11.53 -11.46
C ALA A 194 -9.80 -12.15 -11.28
N THR A 195 -8.75 -11.49 -11.80
CA THR A 195 -7.38 -11.93 -11.60
C THR A 195 -7.00 -12.00 -10.11
N ALA A 196 -7.33 -10.97 -9.33
CA ALA A 196 -7.06 -10.98 -7.90
C ALA A 196 -7.77 -12.12 -7.16
N GLN A 197 -9.03 -12.39 -7.53
CA GLN A 197 -9.84 -13.48 -6.95
C GLN A 197 -9.27 -14.88 -7.25
N GLU A 198 -8.60 -15.08 -8.38
CA GLU A 198 -7.92 -16.35 -8.68
C GLU A 198 -6.81 -16.64 -7.66
N TYR A 199 -6.00 -15.65 -7.31
CA TYR A 199 -4.95 -15.79 -6.29
C TYR A 199 -5.55 -16.00 -4.89
N ILE A 200 -6.55 -15.21 -4.53
CA ILE A 200 -7.22 -15.32 -3.22
C ILE A 200 -7.86 -16.69 -3.07
N SER A 201 -8.55 -17.18 -4.10
CA SER A 201 -9.22 -18.49 -4.06
C SER A 201 -8.23 -19.66 -3.91
N LYS A 202 -7.02 -19.55 -4.46
CA LYS A 202 -5.98 -20.57 -4.25
C LYS A 202 -5.60 -20.64 -2.77
N ILE A 203 -5.36 -19.51 -2.13
CA ILE A 203 -4.97 -19.42 -0.72
C ILE A 203 -6.10 -19.96 0.17
N LEU A 204 -7.35 -19.55 -0.06
CA LEU A 204 -8.50 -20.00 0.74
C LEU A 204 -8.75 -21.50 0.62
N ARG A 205 -8.45 -22.13 -0.52
CA ARG A 205 -8.57 -23.59 -0.69
C ARG A 205 -7.48 -24.34 0.09
N TRP A 206 -6.28 -23.80 0.20
CA TRP A 206 -5.18 -24.42 0.96
C TRP A 206 -5.48 -24.40 2.46
N SER A 207 -6.02 -23.31 2.98
CA SER A 207 -6.41 -23.21 4.39
C SER A 207 -7.54 -24.16 4.81
N HIS A 208 -8.35 -24.67 3.87
CA HIS A 208 -9.39 -25.66 4.14
C HIS A 208 -8.96 -27.11 3.89
N ALA A 209 -7.78 -27.34 3.30
CA ALA A 209 -7.27 -28.70 3.05
C ALA A 209 -6.48 -29.26 4.26
N ASP A 210 -6.06 -28.39 5.17
CA ASP A 210 -5.28 -28.73 6.37
C ASP A 210 -6.12 -28.79 7.66
N THR A 211 -7.46 -28.71 7.55
CA THR A 211 -8.42 -28.86 8.66
C THR A 211 -9.27 -30.12 8.47
#